data_4e1c8e1960d43a475dca08de12c6e67b
#
_entry.id   4e1c8e1960d43a475dca08de12c6e67b
#
_cell.length_a   1.000
_cell.length_b   1.000
_cell.length_c   1.000
_cell.angle_alpha   90.00
_cell.angle_beta   90.00
_cell.angle_gamma   90.00
#
_symmetry.space_group_name_H-M   'P 1'
#
loop_
_entity.id
_entity.type
_entity.pdbx_description
1 polymer ?
#
loop_
_entity_poly.entity_id
_entity_poly.type
_entity_poly.pdbx_seq_one_letter_code
_entity_poly.pdbx_strand_id
1 'polypeptide(L)'
;MNEPTPADGQQESRAEDQTDDGPMVMTPGRVEAFSDGVLAILITIMVLELKVPHSAELHALRPLVPVFLSYVLSFVYIGIYWNNHHHLLKRASAVTGAIMWANLNLLFWLSLFPFATAWMGENDFATVPVAAYGVVTLCAALAFYVLQSTIVHHEGRDSALARALGRDRKGKVSPVLYAMAIPLAFVNRWISVGLYVLVAVIWFVPDRRLERPLGG
;
A
#
# COMPACT_ATOMS: atom_id res chain seq x y z
N MET A 1 23.32 56.08 -46.93
CA MET A 1 24.16 54.88 -46.76
C MET A 1 24.33 54.70 -45.26
N ASN A 2 23.55 53.84 -44.68
CA ASN A 2 23.71 53.43 -43.31
C ASN A 2 23.69 51.89 -43.33
N GLU A 3 24.83 51.28 -43.02
CA GLU A 3 24.97 49.83 -42.84
C GLU A 3 24.29 49.38 -41.52
N PRO A 4 23.56 48.31 -41.48
CA PRO A 4 23.06 47.76 -40.24
C PRO A 4 24.16 46.94 -39.53
N THR A 5 24.35 47.20 -38.25
CA THR A 5 25.24 46.52 -37.32
C THR A 5 24.75 45.07 -37.05
N PRO A 6 25.61 44.04 -37.13
CA PRO A 6 25.25 42.67 -36.84
C PRO A 6 25.46 42.34 -35.35
N ALA A 7 24.43 42.54 -34.51
CA ALA A 7 24.51 42.22 -33.09
C ALA A 7 23.36 41.38 -32.52
N ASP A 8 22.37 40.97 -33.33
CA ASP A 8 21.17 40.29 -32.80
C ASP A 8 21.16 38.77 -32.99
N GLY A 9 22.18 38.17 -33.60
CA GLY A 9 22.17 36.72 -33.88
C GLY A 9 22.85 35.79 -32.84
N GLN A 10 23.41 36.33 -31.75
CA GLN A 10 24.19 35.52 -30.78
C GLN A 10 23.53 35.32 -29.42
N GLN A 11 22.37 35.91 -29.16
CA GLN A 11 21.66 35.74 -27.88
C GLN A 11 20.60 34.60 -27.89
N GLU A 12 20.11 34.18 -29.06
CA GLU A 12 19.13 33.10 -29.15
C GLU A 12 19.74 31.70 -29.08
N SER A 13 21.04 31.51 -29.30
CA SER A 13 21.69 30.19 -29.26
C SER A 13 22.18 29.74 -27.88
N ARG A 14 21.93 30.51 -26.81
CA ARG A 14 22.38 30.20 -25.45
C ARG A 14 21.28 29.74 -24.52
N ALA A 15 20.04 29.68 -24.98
CA ALA A 15 18.87 29.30 -24.17
C ALA A 15 18.49 27.81 -24.20
N GLU A 16 19.13 26.98 -25.03
CA GLU A 16 18.70 25.61 -25.26
C GLU A 16 19.59 24.49 -24.67
N ASP A 17 20.66 24.83 -23.94
CA ASP A 17 21.52 23.79 -23.34
C ASP A 17 21.74 24.00 -21.83
N GLN A 18 20.63 24.13 -21.08
CA GLN A 18 20.60 23.79 -19.68
C GLN A 18 19.90 22.45 -19.52
N THR A 19 20.58 21.39 -19.93
CA THR A 19 20.33 20.07 -19.35
C THR A 19 20.63 20.21 -17.87
N ASP A 20 19.55 20.30 -17.06
CA ASP A 20 19.61 20.22 -15.61
C ASP A 20 20.11 18.82 -15.21
N ASP A 21 21.44 18.63 -15.23
CA ASP A 21 22.15 17.45 -14.72
C ASP A 21 22.25 17.47 -13.18
N GLY A 22 21.27 18.06 -12.52
CA GLY A 22 21.07 17.86 -11.08
C GLY A 22 20.77 16.37 -10.82
N PRO A 23 21.23 15.81 -9.67
CA PRO A 23 20.92 14.42 -9.34
C PRO A 23 19.39 14.24 -9.44
N MET A 24 18.96 13.28 -10.27
CA MET A 24 17.55 12.97 -10.51
C MET A 24 16.90 12.54 -9.18
N VAL A 25 16.48 13.54 -8.39
CA VAL A 25 15.77 13.31 -7.13
C VAL A 25 14.39 12.77 -7.50
N MET A 26 14.13 11.51 -7.18
CA MET A 26 12.81 10.95 -7.38
C MET A 26 11.78 11.74 -6.57
N THR A 27 10.81 12.33 -7.27
CA THR A 27 9.72 13.04 -6.60
C THR A 27 8.77 12.06 -5.91
N PRO A 28 8.16 12.43 -4.77
CA PRO A 28 7.15 11.59 -4.10
C PRO A 28 6.04 11.14 -5.04
N GLY A 29 5.59 12.00 -5.96
CA GLY A 29 4.55 11.66 -6.93
C GLY A 29 4.93 10.53 -7.91
N ARG A 30 6.20 10.36 -8.28
CA ARG A 30 6.62 9.24 -9.13
C ARG A 30 6.59 7.92 -8.38
N VAL A 31 6.99 7.91 -7.11
CA VAL A 31 6.93 6.72 -6.26
C VAL A 31 5.48 6.35 -5.95
N GLU A 32 4.62 7.34 -5.72
CA GLU A 32 3.19 7.18 -5.55
C GLU A 32 2.56 6.55 -6.79
N ALA A 33 2.78 7.12 -7.99
CA ALA A 33 2.24 6.61 -9.25
C ALA A 33 2.69 5.17 -9.54
N PHE A 34 3.95 4.82 -9.29
CA PHE A 34 4.46 3.46 -9.42
C PHE A 34 3.74 2.51 -8.45
N SER A 35 3.60 2.90 -7.19
CA SER A 35 2.94 2.09 -6.16
C SER A 35 1.45 1.89 -6.46
N ASP A 36 0.75 2.94 -6.92
CA ASP A 36 -0.65 2.88 -7.34
C ASP A 36 -0.84 1.89 -8.50
N GLY A 37 0.08 1.90 -9.48
CA GLY A 37 0.10 0.92 -10.56
C GLY A 37 0.24 -0.52 -10.06
N VAL A 38 1.16 -0.77 -9.13
CA VAL A 38 1.34 -2.10 -8.52
C VAL A 38 0.09 -2.53 -7.77
N LEU A 39 -0.49 -1.67 -6.92
CA LEU A 39 -1.68 -1.99 -6.13
C LEU A 39 -2.90 -2.26 -7.02
N ALA A 40 -3.08 -1.49 -8.10
CA ALA A 40 -4.15 -1.73 -9.08
C ALA A 40 -4.01 -3.11 -9.75
N ILE A 41 -2.78 -3.50 -10.12
CA ILE A 41 -2.50 -4.82 -10.70
C ILE A 41 -2.82 -5.92 -9.69
N LEU A 42 -2.45 -5.77 -8.41
CA LEU A 42 -2.73 -6.77 -7.37
C LEU A 42 -4.23 -7.03 -7.22
N ILE A 43 -5.04 -5.98 -7.21
CA ILE A 43 -6.50 -6.08 -7.13
C ILE A 43 -7.06 -6.82 -8.36
N THR A 44 -6.59 -6.51 -9.55
CA THR A 44 -7.07 -7.11 -10.79
C THR A 44 -6.63 -8.57 -10.96
N ILE A 45 -5.43 -8.93 -10.50
CA ILE A 45 -4.97 -10.32 -10.49
C ILE A 45 -5.82 -11.16 -9.53
N MET A 46 -6.14 -10.66 -8.34
CA MET A 46 -6.95 -11.41 -7.38
C MET A 46 -8.35 -11.78 -7.91
N VAL A 47 -8.96 -10.97 -8.76
CA VAL A 47 -10.28 -11.28 -9.32
C VAL A 47 -10.21 -12.44 -10.34
N LEU A 48 -9.06 -12.67 -10.98
CA LEU A 48 -8.87 -13.76 -11.94
C LEU A 48 -8.90 -15.14 -11.28
N GLU A 49 -8.70 -15.21 -9.96
CA GLU A 49 -8.82 -16.46 -9.19
C GLU A 49 -10.29 -16.89 -9.01
N LEU A 50 -11.25 -16.00 -9.28
CA LEU A 50 -12.68 -16.31 -9.26
C LEU A 50 -13.06 -17.07 -10.54
N LYS A 51 -13.03 -18.39 -10.48
CA LYS A 51 -13.36 -19.27 -11.60
C LYS A 51 -14.85 -19.13 -11.98
N VAL A 52 -15.13 -18.98 -13.28
CA VAL A 52 -16.49 -18.90 -13.78
C VAL A 52 -17.17 -20.26 -13.67
N PRO A 53 -18.36 -20.38 -13.03
CA PRO A 53 -19.11 -21.64 -12.99
C PRO A 53 -19.53 -22.08 -14.37
N HIS A 54 -19.54 -23.39 -14.60
CA HIS A 54 -20.00 -23.97 -15.88
C HIS A 54 -21.53 -24.17 -15.93
N SER A 55 -22.25 -23.95 -14.83
CA SER A 55 -23.70 -24.03 -14.76
C SER A 55 -24.33 -22.65 -14.52
N ALA A 56 -25.48 -22.40 -15.13
CA ALA A 56 -26.26 -21.17 -14.92
C ALA A 56 -27.10 -21.17 -13.62
N GLU A 57 -27.05 -22.24 -12.84
CA GLU A 57 -27.82 -22.37 -11.61
C GLU A 57 -27.09 -21.73 -10.41
N LEU A 58 -27.86 -21.09 -9.51
CA LEU A 58 -27.29 -20.41 -8.33
C LEU A 58 -26.48 -21.32 -7.42
N HIS A 59 -26.80 -22.61 -7.34
CA HIS A 59 -26.05 -23.56 -6.51
C HIS A 59 -24.60 -23.74 -6.98
N ALA A 60 -24.29 -23.49 -8.26
CA ALA A 60 -22.94 -23.54 -8.81
C ALA A 60 -22.01 -22.47 -8.22
N LEU A 61 -22.55 -21.41 -7.61
CA LEU A 61 -21.76 -20.38 -6.91
C LEU A 61 -21.33 -20.82 -5.51
N ARG A 62 -21.97 -21.84 -4.93
CA ARG A 62 -21.70 -22.26 -3.55
C ARG A 62 -20.23 -22.66 -3.29
N PRO A 63 -19.56 -23.42 -4.17
CA PRO A 63 -18.14 -23.76 -4.00
C PRO A 63 -17.21 -22.55 -4.10
N LEU A 64 -17.67 -21.45 -4.72
CA LEU A 64 -16.86 -20.23 -4.89
C LEU A 64 -16.96 -19.28 -3.69
N VAL A 65 -17.88 -19.52 -2.76
CA VAL A 65 -18.09 -18.64 -1.60
C VAL A 65 -16.80 -18.43 -0.78
N PRO A 66 -16.01 -19.44 -0.43
CA PRO A 66 -14.76 -19.25 0.31
C PRO A 66 -13.75 -18.38 -0.46
N VAL A 67 -13.59 -18.63 -1.76
CA VAL A 67 -12.69 -17.87 -2.63
C VAL A 67 -13.16 -16.42 -2.73
N PHE A 68 -14.46 -16.20 -2.90
CA PHE A 68 -15.05 -14.85 -2.95
C PHE A 68 -14.88 -14.10 -1.64
N LEU A 69 -15.08 -14.75 -0.48
CA LEU A 69 -14.91 -14.11 0.82
C LEU A 69 -13.44 -13.76 1.10
N SER A 70 -12.50 -14.65 0.75
CA SER A 70 -11.07 -14.35 0.87
C SER A 70 -10.65 -13.20 -0.04
N TYR A 71 -11.19 -13.15 -1.28
CA TYR A 71 -10.99 -12.05 -2.21
C TYR A 71 -11.51 -10.72 -1.64
N VAL A 72 -12.75 -10.67 -1.16
CA VAL A 72 -13.34 -9.44 -0.58
C VAL A 72 -12.51 -8.94 0.59
N LEU A 73 -12.06 -9.83 1.49
CA LEU A 73 -11.21 -9.46 2.61
C LEU A 73 -9.91 -8.81 2.12
N SER A 74 -9.24 -9.43 1.17
CA SER A 74 -7.96 -8.95 0.64
C SER A 74 -8.11 -7.68 -0.20
N PHE A 75 -9.20 -7.54 -0.96
CA PHE A 75 -9.55 -6.30 -1.66
C PHE A 75 -9.65 -5.12 -0.69
N VAL A 76 -10.35 -5.32 0.43
CA VAL A 76 -10.47 -4.30 1.49
C VAL A 76 -9.10 -3.97 2.08
N TYR A 77 -8.26 -4.96 2.35
CA TYR A 77 -6.91 -4.72 2.85
C TYR A 77 -6.06 -3.90 1.87
N ILE A 78 -6.02 -4.28 0.60
CA ILE A 78 -5.23 -3.53 -0.40
C ILE A 78 -5.79 -2.10 -0.55
N GLY A 79 -7.10 -1.92 -0.52
CA GLY A 79 -7.73 -0.60 -0.51
C GLY A 79 -7.33 0.25 0.70
N ILE A 80 -7.25 -0.34 1.89
CA ILE A 80 -6.78 0.31 3.11
C ILE A 80 -5.29 0.71 2.96
N TYR A 81 -4.43 -0.20 2.47
CA TYR A 81 -3.02 0.10 2.23
C TYR A 81 -2.87 1.22 1.21
N TRP A 82 -3.60 1.17 0.10
CA TRP A 82 -3.59 2.21 -0.93
C TRP A 82 -3.93 3.58 -0.34
N ASN A 83 -5.04 3.69 0.39
CA ASN A 83 -5.47 4.95 0.97
C ASN A 83 -4.44 5.52 1.96
N ASN A 84 -3.91 4.68 2.86
CA ASN A 84 -2.93 5.13 3.85
C ASN A 84 -1.58 5.47 3.21
N HIS A 85 -1.15 4.71 2.21
CA HIS A 85 0.08 4.94 1.44
C HIS A 85 0.03 6.28 0.69
N HIS A 86 -1.08 6.55 -0.01
CA HIS A 86 -1.34 7.80 -0.69
C HIS A 86 -1.22 9.02 0.26
N HIS A 87 -1.91 8.95 1.41
CA HIS A 87 -1.83 10.02 2.40
C HIS A 87 -0.44 10.18 3.03
N LEU A 88 0.31 9.11 3.16
CA LEU A 88 1.66 9.12 3.70
C LEU A 88 2.64 9.78 2.73
N LEU A 89 2.66 9.37 1.45
CA LEU A 89 3.56 9.92 0.43
C LEU A 89 3.26 11.39 0.07
N LYS A 90 1.99 11.78 0.07
CA LYS A 90 1.61 13.20 -0.12
C LYS A 90 2.20 14.16 0.92
N ARG A 91 2.63 13.66 2.07
CA ARG A 91 3.22 14.46 3.14
C ARG A 91 4.74 14.38 3.18
N ALA A 92 5.34 13.56 2.34
CA ALA A 92 6.78 13.48 2.18
C ALA A 92 7.28 14.65 1.30
N SER A 93 8.25 15.39 1.79
CA SER A 93 8.87 16.52 1.05
C SER A 93 9.80 16.03 -0.06
N ALA A 94 10.46 14.89 0.15
CA ALA A 94 11.38 14.27 -0.80
C ALA A 94 11.43 12.76 -0.61
N VAL A 95 11.91 12.05 -1.65
CA VAL A 95 12.14 10.60 -1.58
C VAL A 95 13.64 10.32 -1.57
N THR A 96 14.12 9.80 -0.45
CA THR A 96 15.48 9.29 -0.32
C THR A 96 15.58 7.83 -0.77
N GLY A 97 16.81 7.33 -1.00
CA GLY A 97 17.02 5.92 -1.28
C GLY A 97 16.46 5.00 -0.19
N ALA A 98 16.53 5.41 1.09
CA ALA A 98 15.96 4.64 2.20
C ALA A 98 14.42 4.55 2.12
N ILE A 99 13.74 5.65 1.79
CA ILE A 99 12.28 5.68 1.59
C ILE A 99 11.89 4.79 0.40
N MET A 100 12.65 4.84 -0.69
CA MET A 100 12.40 4.02 -1.87
C MET A 100 12.51 2.52 -1.56
N TRP A 101 13.56 2.09 -0.86
CA TRP A 101 13.73 0.69 -0.45
C TRP A 101 12.67 0.25 0.55
N ALA A 102 12.29 1.10 1.50
CA ALA A 102 11.19 0.82 2.42
C ALA A 102 9.85 0.67 1.69
N ASN A 103 9.60 1.49 0.67
CA ASN A 103 8.43 1.37 -0.20
C ASN A 103 8.44 0.05 -0.99
N LEU A 104 9.56 -0.31 -1.62
CA LEU A 104 9.69 -1.57 -2.34
C LEU A 104 9.49 -2.79 -1.42
N ASN A 105 10.01 -2.73 -0.18
CA ASN A 105 9.76 -3.76 0.82
C ASN A 105 8.26 -3.91 1.14
N LEU A 106 7.52 -2.80 1.28
CA LEU A 106 6.07 -2.86 1.45
C LEU A 106 5.38 -3.49 0.24
N LEU A 107 5.72 -3.04 -0.97
CA LEU A 107 5.13 -3.56 -2.21
C LEU A 107 5.43 -5.05 -2.40
N PHE A 108 6.61 -5.52 -1.98
CA PHE A 108 6.94 -6.94 -1.99
C PHE A 108 5.96 -7.76 -1.14
N TRP A 109 5.70 -7.36 0.11
CA TRP A 109 4.76 -8.10 0.96
C TRP A 109 3.32 -8.00 0.46
N LEU A 110 2.92 -6.84 -0.09
CA LEU A 110 1.61 -6.69 -0.70
C LEU A 110 1.45 -7.56 -1.96
N SER A 111 2.53 -7.77 -2.73
CA SER A 111 2.49 -8.62 -3.93
C SER A 111 2.23 -10.10 -3.63
N LEU A 112 2.35 -10.53 -2.38
CA LEU A 112 2.02 -11.88 -1.94
C LEU A 112 0.53 -12.06 -1.56
N PHE A 113 -0.24 -10.96 -1.49
CA PHE A 113 -1.67 -11.04 -1.16
C PHE A 113 -2.46 -11.91 -2.15
N PRO A 114 -2.30 -11.80 -3.49
CA PRO A 114 -3.02 -12.66 -4.42
C PRO A 114 -2.80 -14.15 -4.13
N PHE A 115 -1.54 -14.55 -3.95
CA PHE A 115 -1.19 -15.93 -3.62
C PHE A 115 -1.82 -16.40 -2.30
N ALA A 116 -1.64 -15.62 -1.22
CA ALA A 116 -2.15 -16.00 0.10
C ALA A 116 -3.69 -16.03 0.13
N THR A 117 -4.34 -15.14 -0.61
CA THR A 117 -5.79 -15.06 -0.77
C THR A 117 -6.34 -16.30 -1.50
N ALA A 118 -5.75 -16.63 -2.64
CA ALA A 118 -6.13 -17.80 -3.43
C ALA A 118 -5.93 -19.08 -2.61
N TRP A 119 -4.78 -19.24 -1.98
CA TRP A 119 -4.48 -20.42 -1.16
C TRP A 119 -5.46 -20.57 0.00
N MET A 120 -5.81 -19.49 0.69
CA MET A 120 -6.79 -19.50 1.78
C MET A 120 -8.19 -19.84 1.28
N GLY A 121 -8.64 -19.23 0.17
CA GLY A 121 -9.98 -19.43 -0.39
C GLY A 121 -10.17 -20.82 -1.02
N GLU A 122 -9.23 -21.30 -1.84
CA GLU A 122 -9.29 -22.60 -2.51
C GLU A 122 -9.23 -23.79 -1.53
N ASN A 123 -8.70 -23.58 -0.32
CA ASN A 123 -8.62 -24.59 0.73
C ASN A 123 -9.63 -24.39 1.86
N ASP A 124 -10.78 -23.74 1.59
CA ASP A 124 -11.89 -23.58 2.55
C ASP A 124 -11.43 -23.03 3.92
N PHE A 125 -10.53 -22.03 3.89
CA PHE A 125 -9.93 -21.45 5.09
C PHE A 125 -9.21 -22.49 5.98
N ALA A 126 -8.53 -23.47 5.39
CA ALA A 126 -7.74 -24.42 6.15
C ALA A 126 -6.68 -23.73 7.03
N THR A 127 -6.28 -24.39 8.13
CA THR A 127 -5.43 -23.81 9.17
C THR A 127 -4.12 -23.21 8.65
N VAL A 128 -3.37 -23.96 7.83
CA VAL A 128 -2.06 -23.52 7.33
C VAL A 128 -2.19 -22.32 6.37
N PRO A 129 -3.08 -22.34 5.35
CA PRO A 129 -3.33 -21.16 4.52
C PRO A 129 -3.76 -19.92 5.32
N VAL A 130 -4.64 -20.08 6.33
CA VAL A 130 -5.04 -18.96 7.21
C VAL A 130 -3.86 -18.42 8.00
N ALA A 131 -2.99 -19.28 8.53
CA ALA A 131 -1.77 -18.85 9.23
C ALA A 131 -0.80 -18.14 8.27
N ALA A 132 -0.61 -18.67 7.06
CA ALA A 132 0.24 -18.04 6.03
C ALA A 132 -0.28 -16.67 5.61
N TYR A 133 -1.59 -16.51 5.43
CA TYR A 133 -2.23 -15.21 5.21
C TYR A 133 -1.92 -14.24 6.35
N GLY A 134 -1.94 -14.72 7.60
CA GLY A 134 -1.55 -13.96 8.78
C GLY A 134 -0.08 -13.50 8.74
N VAL A 135 0.83 -14.35 8.27
CA VAL A 135 2.24 -13.97 8.09
C VAL A 135 2.38 -12.85 7.06
N VAL A 136 1.72 -12.97 5.92
CA VAL A 136 1.76 -11.94 4.86
C VAL A 136 1.20 -10.60 5.37
N THR A 137 0.04 -10.61 6.05
CA THR A 137 -0.56 -9.39 6.61
C THR A 137 0.31 -8.77 7.71
N LEU A 138 0.92 -9.58 8.57
CA LEU A 138 1.85 -9.10 9.59
C LEU A 138 3.08 -8.43 8.96
N CYS A 139 3.71 -9.10 8.00
CA CYS A 139 4.89 -8.57 7.33
C CYS A 139 4.59 -7.29 6.55
N ALA A 140 3.43 -7.22 5.89
CA ALA A 140 2.96 -6.00 5.22
C ALA A 140 2.75 -4.85 6.23
N ALA A 141 2.16 -5.13 7.40
CA ALA A 141 1.96 -4.13 8.45
C ALA A 141 3.30 -3.62 9.02
N LEU A 142 4.27 -4.52 9.23
CA LEU A 142 5.62 -4.15 9.67
C LEU A 142 6.36 -3.36 8.60
N ALA A 143 6.24 -3.75 7.33
CA ALA A 143 6.84 -3.02 6.20
C ALA A 143 6.25 -1.62 6.06
N PHE A 144 4.93 -1.45 6.25
CA PHE A 144 4.28 -0.14 6.27
C PHE A 144 4.79 0.71 7.44
N TYR A 145 4.96 0.12 8.62
CA TYR A 145 5.53 0.81 9.77
C TYR A 145 6.97 1.27 9.51
N VAL A 146 7.79 0.44 8.84
CA VAL A 146 9.16 0.81 8.44
C VAL A 146 9.13 1.99 7.46
N LEU A 147 8.29 1.95 6.43
CA LEU A 147 8.12 3.05 5.48
C LEU A 147 7.73 4.36 6.18
N GLN A 148 6.70 4.28 7.02
CA GLN A 148 6.20 5.41 7.82
C GLN A 148 7.30 5.99 8.73
N SER A 149 8.04 5.14 9.43
CA SER A 149 9.12 5.56 10.34
C SER A 149 10.28 6.20 9.59
N THR A 150 10.62 5.69 8.40
CA THR A 150 11.67 6.23 7.54
C THR A 150 11.32 7.62 7.03
N ILE A 151 10.06 7.83 6.60
CA ILE A 151 9.57 9.15 6.18
C ILE A 151 9.58 10.13 7.36
N VAL A 152 9.06 9.72 8.54
CA VAL A 152 9.08 10.57 9.74
C VAL A 152 10.49 10.93 10.16
N HIS A 153 11.44 10.01 10.04
CA HIS A 153 12.84 10.30 10.36
C HIS A 153 13.44 11.36 9.42
N HIS A 154 13.07 11.31 8.14
CA HIS A 154 13.52 12.29 7.14
C HIS A 154 12.88 13.67 7.34
N GLU A 155 11.57 13.73 7.62
CA GLU A 155 10.83 14.98 7.86
C GLU A 155 11.16 15.65 9.20
N GLY A 156 11.77 14.91 10.13
CA GLY A 156 12.06 15.36 11.49
C GLY A 156 10.98 14.98 12.51
N ARG A 157 11.42 14.74 13.75
CA ARG A 157 10.56 14.28 14.85
C ARG A 157 9.52 15.31 15.30
N ASP A 158 9.75 16.58 15.02
CA ASP A 158 8.85 17.69 15.36
C ASP A 158 7.91 18.07 14.21
N SER A 159 7.95 17.32 13.10
CA SER A 159 7.10 17.55 11.95
C SER A 159 5.61 17.35 12.27
N ALA A 160 4.74 17.97 11.50
CA ALA A 160 3.30 17.77 11.59
C ALA A 160 2.93 16.29 11.35
N LEU A 161 3.68 15.60 10.48
CA LEU A 161 3.55 14.18 10.22
C LEU A 161 3.89 13.33 11.46
N ALA A 162 5.02 13.59 12.12
CA ALA A 162 5.42 12.90 13.34
C ALA A 162 4.37 13.03 14.45
N ARG A 163 3.80 14.23 14.64
CA ARG A 163 2.75 14.49 15.62
C ARG A 163 1.44 13.77 15.29
N ALA A 164 1.07 13.70 14.02
CA ALA A 164 -0.12 12.98 13.56
C ALA A 164 0.01 11.47 13.80
N LEU A 165 1.19 10.90 13.49
CA LEU A 165 1.47 9.47 13.58
C LEU A 165 1.82 9.01 15.01
N GLY A 166 2.34 9.88 15.88
CA GLY A 166 2.66 9.54 17.27
C GLY A 166 1.45 9.06 18.08
N ARG A 167 0.23 9.38 17.64
CA ARG A 167 -1.05 8.96 18.21
C ARG A 167 -1.70 7.80 17.46
N ASP A 168 -1.02 7.20 16.48
CA ASP A 168 -1.57 6.09 15.70
C ASP A 168 -1.62 4.79 16.52
N ARG A 169 -2.73 4.63 17.25
CA ARG A 169 -3.02 3.40 18.00
C ARG A 169 -3.35 2.23 17.08
N LYS A 170 -4.00 2.49 15.93
CA LYS A 170 -4.40 1.45 14.98
C LYS A 170 -3.19 0.77 14.36
N GLY A 171 -2.22 1.56 13.88
CA GLY A 171 -0.98 1.05 13.31
C GLY A 171 -0.13 0.24 14.30
N LYS A 172 -0.24 0.51 15.61
CA LYS A 172 0.49 -0.26 16.64
C LYS A 172 -0.25 -1.53 17.08
N VAL A 173 -1.58 -1.50 17.12
CA VAL A 173 -2.41 -2.64 17.55
C VAL A 173 -2.51 -3.71 16.46
N SER A 174 -2.60 -3.31 15.20
CA SER A 174 -2.77 -4.25 14.09
C SER A 174 -1.68 -5.32 13.99
N PRO A 175 -0.36 -5.01 14.05
CA PRO A 175 0.68 -6.05 14.04
C PRO A 175 0.57 -7.02 15.21
N VAL A 176 0.15 -6.55 16.38
CA VAL A 176 -0.04 -7.40 17.57
C VAL A 176 -1.20 -8.39 17.31
N LEU A 177 -2.33 -7.91 16.77
CA LEU A 177 -3.46 -8.75 16.44
C LEU A 177 -3.10 -9.80 15.37
N TYR A 178 -2.33 -9.42 14.34
CA TYR A 178 -1.85 -10.38 13.34
C TYR A 178 -0.88 -11.41 13.94
N ALA A 179 0.06 -10.97 14.77
CA ALA A 179 1.00 -11.87 15.45
C ALA A 179 0.27 -12.87 16.35
N MET A 180 -0.83 -12.47 17.00
CA MET A 180 -1.68 -13.36 17.78
C MET A 180 -2.53 -14.28 16.89
N ALA A 181 -3.03 -13.79 15.76
CA ALA A 181 -3.87 -14.55 14.85
C ALA A 181 -3.14 -15.77 14.26
N ILE A 182 -1.83 -15.67 14.00
CA ILE A 182 -1.03 -16.76 13.43
C ILE A 182 -1.08 -18.03 14.30
N PRO A 183 -0.68 -18.03 15.58
CA PRO A 183 -0.76 -19.23 16.42
C PRO A 183 -2.21 -19.63 16.73
N LEU A 184 -3.13 -18.67 16.83
CA LEU A 184 -4.54 -18.95 17.06
C LEU A 184 -5.21 -19.71 15.91
N ALA A 185 -4.67 -19.64 14.69
CA ALA A 185 -5.14 -20.44 13.56
C ALA A 185 -5.04 -21.95 13.84
N PHE A 186 -4.04 -22.37 14.60
CA PHE A 186 -3.83 -23.78 14.97
C PHE A 186 -4.74 -24.22 16.13
N VAL A 187 -5.33 -23.28 16.88
CA VAL A 187 -6.34 -23.58 17.90
C VAL A 187 -7.73 -23.59 17.26
N ASN A 188 -8.07 -22.53 16.57
CA ASN A 188 -9.30 -22.42 15.76
C ASN A 188 -9.10 -21.37 14.67
N ARG A 189 -9.08 -21.82 13.41
CA ARG A 189 -8.89 -20.97 12.23
C ARG A 189 -9.89 -19.81 12.13
N TRP A 190 -11.11 -19.99 12.60
CA TRP A 190 -12.15 -18.96 12.56
C TRP A 190 -11.90 -17.80 13.52
N ILE A 191 -11.17 -18.03 14.63
CA ILE A 191 -10.71 -16.95 15.50
C ILE A 191 -9.74 -16.03 14.73
N SER A 192 -8.80 -16.63 13.99
CA SER A 192 -7.84 -15.86 13.18
C SER A 192 -8.52 -15.09 12.06
N VAL A 193 -9.42 -15.73 11.33
CA VAL A 193 -10.24 -15.05 10.30
C VAL A 193 -11.04 -13.90 10.92
N GLY A 194 -11.65 -14.12 12.07
CA GLY A 194 -12.37 -13.06 12.81
C GLY A 194 -11.45 -11.90 13.20
N LEU A 195 -10.20 -12.16 13.60
CA LEU A 195 -9.22 -11.12 13.90
C LEU A 195 -8.81 -10.34 12.63
N TYR A 196 -8.63 -11.01 11.49
CA TYR A 196 -8.36 -10.32 10.23
C TYR A 196 -9.53 -9.42 9.82
N VAL A 197 -10.76 -9.93 9.89
CA VAL A 197 -11.96 -9.10 9.63
C VAL A 197 -12.05 -7.93 10.61
N LEU A 198 -11.79 -8.15 11.89
CA LEU A 198 -11.80 -7.10 12.91
C LEU A 198 -10.79 -5.98 12.58
N VAL A 199 -9.56 -6.32 12.21
CA VAL A 199 -8.56 -5.32 11.83
C VAL A 199 -9.01 -4.57 10.57
N ALA A 200 -9.53 -5.27 9.56
CA ALA A 200 -10.08 -4.62 8.36
C ALA A 200 -11.19 -3.61 8.72
N VAL A 201 -12.13 -3.97 9.60
CA VAL A 201 -13.20 -3.08 10.08
C VAL A 201 -12.65 -1.88 10.85
N ILE A 202 -11.66 -2.08 11.73
CA ILE A 202 -11.03 -0.98 12.48
C ILE A 202 -10.41 0.06 11.51
N TRP A 203 -9.81 -0.39 10.42
CA TRP A 203 -9.20 0.49 9.43
C TRP A 203 -10.19 1.07 8.43
N PHE A 204 -11.29 0.38 8.17
CA PHE A 204 -12.35 0.87 7.28
C PHE A 204 -13.04 2.14 7.82
N VAL A 205 -13.06 2.32 9.14
CA VAL A 205 -13.50 3.58 9.75
C VAL A 205 -12.40 4.62 9.57
N PRO A 206 -12.58 5.66 8.72
CA PRO A 206 -11.55 6.64 8.45
C PRO A 206 -11.05 7.32 9.73
N ASP A 207 -9.75 7.52 9.83
CA ASP A 207 -9.21 8.33 10.91
C ASP A 207 -9.34 9.80 10.52
N ARG A 208 -10.44 10.44 10.93
CA ARG A 208 -10.77 11.85 10.65
C ARG A 208 -9.63 12.84 10.96
N ARG A 209 -8.59 12.36 11.65
CA ARG A 209 -7.40 13.16 11.98
C ARG A 209 -6.43 13.33 10.82
N LEU A 210 -6.42 12.38 9.88
CA LEU A 210 -5.60 12.44 8.66
C LEU A 210 -6.28 13.24 7.54
N GLU A 211 -7.58 13.47 7.63
CA GLU A 211 -8.37 14.21 6.64
C GLU A 211 -8.40 15.73 6.91
N ARG A 212 -8.00 16.20 8.10
CA ARG A 212 -8.00 17.63 8.39
C ARG A 212 -6.88 18.32 7.61
N PRO A 213 -7.19 19.35 6.80
CA PRO A 213 -6.17 20.20 6.18
C PRO A 213 -5.26 20.78 7.27
N LEU A 214 -3.96 20.75 7.05
CA LEU A 214 -3.00 21.45 7.89
C LEU A 214 -3.14 22.93 7.55
N GLY A 215 -3.92 23.67 8.32
CA GLY A 215 -3.90 25.11 8.27
C GLY A 215 -5.23 25.78 7.95
N GLY A 216 -5.75 26.43 8.90
CA GLY A 216 -6.39 27.72 8.89
C GLY A 216 -5.61 28.56 9.87
#